data_ff9c054638a6cbe0fda8b9be1acdd02d
#
_entry.id   ff9c054638a6cbe0fda8b9be1acdd02d
#
_cell.length_a   1.000
_cell.length_b   1.000
_cell.length_c   1.000
_cell.angle_alpha   90.00
_cell.angle_beta   90.00
_cell.angle_gamma   90.00
#
_symmetry.space_group_name_H-M   'P 1'
#
loop_
_entity.id
_entity.type
_entity.pdbx_description
1 polymer ?
#
loop_
_entity_poly.entity_id
_entity_poly.type
_entity_poly.pdbx_seq_one_letter_code
_entity_poly.pdbx_strand_id
1 'polypeptide(L)'
;MPADFVFMKRVVYILLILVPMFVVSCRKHVVPKPYGYFRIAIPDTMYSNYAPEGCPYAFRLSDNAQVLSLNKEGERFWIDIVYPALNTTIHCSYKPVHGNLRTLARDAQEFIFSHSTIASAIPSQEFAHPEHNVYGVYYELHGNTASPIQFILTDSIGHFFRGSVYCNTIPNQDSLAPIYDYIRHDVRTLMESMKWQ
;
A
#
# COMPACT_ATOMS: atom_id res chain seq x y z
N MET A 1 -10.35 -30.28 76.16
CA MET A 1 -9.96 -30.95 74.90
C MET A 1 -11.03 -31.00 73.81
N PRO A 2 -11.94 -30.05 73.64
CA PRO A 2 -12.71 -29.99 72.39
C PRO A 2 -12.38 -28.77 71.43
N ALA A 3 -11.63 -27.76 71.92
CA ALA A 3 -11.39 -26.56 71.17
C ALA A 3 -10.42 -26.76 69.96
N ASP A 4 -9.39 -27.58 70.17
CA ASP A 4 -8.36 -27.83 69.10
C ASP A 4 -8.91 -28.64 67.93
N PHE A 5 -9.88 -29.54 68.21
CA PHE A 5 -10.52 -30.35 67.17
C PHE A 5 -11.45 -29.49 66.24
N VAL A 6 -12.14 -28.51 66.82
CA VAL A 6 -13.01 -27.60 66.09
C VAL A 6 -12.16 -26.59 65.25
N PHE A 7 -11.04 -26.16 65.83
CA PHE A 7 -10.11 -25.27 65.10
C PHE A 7 -9.47 -25.99 63.93
N MET A 8 -9.01 -27.20 64.08
CA MET A 8 -8.42 -28.04 63.06
C MET A 8 -9.42 -28.31 61.91
N LYS A 9 -10.67 -28.60 62.23
CA LYS A 9 -11.72 -28.73 61.17
C LYS A 9 -11.94 -27.43 60.38
N ARG A 10 -11.96 -26.29 61.04
CA ARG A 10 -12.10 -24.97 60.34
C ARG A 10 -10.93 -24.69 59.41
N VAL A 11 -9.70 -24.96 59.79
CA VAL A 11 -8.51 -24.81 59.00
C VAL A 11 -8.55 -25.70 57.74
N VAL A 12 -8.97 -26.96 57.89
CA VAL A 12 -9.12 -27.92 56.79
C VAL A 12 -10.19 -27.46 55.82
N TYR A 13 -11.33 -26.95 56.29
CA TYR A 13 -12.36 -26.39 55.37
C TYR A 13 -11.88 -25.14 54.62
N ILE A 14 -11.14 -24.25 55.28
CA ILE A 14 -10.55 -23.05 54.61
C ILE A 14 -9.54 -23.47 53.54
N LEU A 15 -8.71 -24.48 53.85
CA LEU A 15 -7.72 -25.01 52.89
C LEU A 15 -8.42 -25.69 51.70
N LEU A 16 -9.50 -26.40 51.92
CA LEU A 16 -10.29 -27.11 50.92
C LEU A 16 -11.02 -26.14 49.96
N ILE A 17 -11.36 -24.93 50.44
CA ILE A 17 -11.96 -23.87 49.65
C ILE A 17 -10.90 -23.06 48.88
N LEU A 18 -9.70 -22.89 49.45
CA LEU A 18 -8.61 -22.12 48.83
C LEU A 18 -7.93 -22.86 47.66
N VAL A 19 -7.82 -24.20 47.76
CA VAL A 19 -7.16 -25.02 46.72
C VAL A 19 -7.85 -24.90 45.34
N PRO A 20 -9.18 -24.97 45.16
CA PRO A 20 -9.80 -24.85 43.87
C PRO A 20 -9.68 -23.43 43.26
N MET A 21 -9.46 -22.40 44.08
CA MET A 21 -9.29 -21.03 43.61
C MET A 21 -7.98 -20.83 42.84
N PHE A 22 -6.94 -21.60 43.16
CA PHE A 22 -5.66 -21.56 42.44
C PHE A 22 -5.66 -22.36 41.13
N VAL A 23 -6.58 -23.31 40.96
CA VAL A 23 -6.63 -24.17 39.76
C VAL A 23 -7.37 -23.49 38.60
N VAL A 24 -8.20 -22.47 38.86
CA VAL A 24 -9.02 -21.78 37.82
C VAL A 24 -8.27 -20.64 37.13
N SER A 25 -7.08 -20.26 37.62
CA SER A 25 -6.38 -19.03 37.19
C SER A 25 -5.51 -19.15 35.90
N CYS A 26 -5.48 -20.28 35.22
CA CYS A 26 -4.69 -20.43 33.99
C CYS A 26 -5.55 -20.82 32.78
N ARG A 27 -6.46 -19.96 32.35
CA ARG A 27 -6.94 -20.02 30.96
C ARG A 27 -5.94 -19.24 30.09
N LYS A 28 -5.01 -19.94 29.46
CA LYS A 28 -4.25 -19.38 28.34
C LYS A 28 -5.28 -18.92 27.30
N HIS A 29 -5.42 -17.61 27.13
CA HIS A 29 -6.10 -17.08 25.98
C HIS A 29 -5.34 -17.58 24.75
N VAL A 30 -5.91 -18.55 24.04
CA VAL A 30 -5.40 -18.97 22.75
C VAL A 30 -5.74 -17.84 21.81
N VAL A 31 -4.81 -16.92 21.63
CA VAL A 31 -4.90 -15.94 20.54
C VAL A 31 -4.73 -16.74 19.25
N PRO A 32 -5.69 -16.70 18.32
CA PRO A 32 -5.50 -17.33 17.01
C PRO A 32 -4.18 -16.83 16.44
N LYS A 33 -3.27 -17.74 16.11
CA LYS A 33 -2.04 -17.35 15.41
C LYS A 33 -2.46 -16.75 14.07
N PRO A 34 -1.91 -15.60 13.66
CA PRO A 34 -2.16 -15.07 12.33
C PRO A 34 -1.82 -16.16 11.30
N TYR A 35 -2.60 -16.22 10.25
CA TYR A 35 -2.35 -17.16 9.15
C TYR A 35 -0.89 -16.99 8.70
N GLY A 36 -0.16 -18.10 8.60
CA GLY A 36 1.17 -18.10 8.01
C GLY A 36 1.05 -17.78 6.51
N TYR A 37 1.47 -16.60 6.11
CA TYR A 37 1.54 -16.24 4.69
C TYR A 37 2.79 -16.85 4.07
N PHE A 38 2.70 -17.19 2.77
CA PHE A 38 3.88 -17.61 2.02
C PHE A 38 4.94 -16.50 2.07
N ARG A 39 6.19 -16.88 2.30
CA ARG A 39 7.30 -15.92 2.25
C ARG A 39 7.47 -15.46 0.80
N ILE A 40 7.08 -14.24 0.51
CA ILE A 40 7.36 -13.59 -0.76
C ILE A 40 8.83 -13.16 -0.74
N ALA A 41 9.62 -13.62 -1.70
CA ALA A 41 10.99 -13.15 -1.87
C ALA A 41 10.94 -11.73 -2.47
N ILE A 42 11.26 -10.73 -1.67
CA ILE A 42 11.38 -9.35 -2.13
C ILE A 42 12.81 -9.18 -2.67
N PRO A 43 12.98 -8.76 -3.94
CA PRO A 43 14.31 -8.54 -4.51
C PRO A 43 14.96 -7.29 -3.94
N ASP A 44 16.28 -7.28 -3.88
CA ASP A 44 17.06 -6.07 -3.62
C ASP A 44 16.83 -5.06 -4.76
N THR A 45 16.71 -3.77 -4.41
CA THR A 45 16.37 -2.73 -5.38
C THR A 45 17.56 -1.83 -5.65
N MET A 46 17.94 -1.75 -6.92
CA MET A 46 18.75 -0.68 -7.50
C MET A 46 17.86 0.17 -8.42
N TYR A 47 18.26 1.40 -8.67
CA TYR A 47 17.46 2.34 -9.49
C TYR A 47 18.30 2.91 -10.62
N SER A 48 17.75 2.90 -11.81
CA SER A 48 18.28 3.54 -13.01
C SER A 48 17.37 4.68 -13.48
N ASN A 49 17.90 5.59 -14.31
CA ASN A 49 17.11 6.67 -14.85
C ASN A 49 16.29 6.18 -16.05
N TYR A 50 15.00 6.40 -16.03
CA TYR A 50 14.11 6.24 -17.16
C TYR A 50 13.89 7.64 -17.81
N ALA A 51 14.49 7.86 -18.97
CA ALA A 51 14.43 9.12 -19.72
C ALA A 51 14.48 8.84 -21.23
N PRO A 52 13.43 8.26 -21.83
CA PRO A 52 13.41 7.98 -23.27
C PRO A 52 13.41 9.28 -24.07
N GLU A 53 14.04 9.25 -25.24
CA GLU A 53 14.10 10.40 -26.15
C GLU A 53 12.70 10.86 -26.56
N GLY A 54 12.45 12.17 -26.45
CA GLY A 54 11.17 12.81 -26.77
C GLY A 54 10.03 12.49 -25.80
N CYS A 55 10.32 11.85 -24.66
CA CYS A 55 9.36 11.64 -23.58
C CYS A 55 9.23 12.93 -22.74
N PRO A 56 8.01 13.40 -22.40
CA PRO A 56 7.82 14.66 -21.66
C PRO A 56 8.14 14.56 -20.15
N TYR A 57 8.62 13.41 -19.70
CA TYR A 57 8.96 13.15 -18.30
C TYR A 57 10.13 12.18 -18.18
N ALA A 58 10.83 12.27 -17.07
CA ALA A 58 11.87 11.34 -16.65
C ALA A 58 11.77 11.09 -15.15
N PHE A 59 12.16 9.88 -14.70
CA PHE A 59 12.17 9.50 -13.30
C PHE A 59 13.14 8.33 -13.03
N ARG A 60 13.37 7.99 -11.77
CA ARG A 60 14.13 6.81 -11.40
C ARG A 60 13.22 5.60 -11.33
N LEU A 61 13.65 4.52 -11.96
CA LEU A 61 12.94 3.25 -12.04
C LEU A 61 13.74 2.15 -11.36
N SER A 62 13.07 1.26 -10.65
CA SER A 62 13.66 0.04 -10.11
C SER A 62 14.16 -0.87 -11.22
N ASP A 63 15.37 -1.42 -11.10
CA ASP A 63 15.94 -2.37 -12.05
C ASP A 63 15.18 -3.72 -12.08
N ASN A 64 14.30 -3.96 -11.11
CA ASN A 64 13.39 -5.10 -11.07
C ASN A 64 12.11 -4.89 -11.90
N ALA A 65 11.91 -3.69 -12.44
CA ALA A 65 10.76 -3.34 -13.26
C ALA A 65 11.11 -3.30 -14.75
N GLN A 66 10.11 -3.58 -15.58
CA GLN A 66 10.17 -3.45 -17.03
C GLN A 66 9.14 -2.44 -17.49
N VAL A 67 9.51 -1.56 -18.42
CA VAL A 67 8.58 -0.58 -19.00
C VAL A 67 8.07 -1.07 -20.34
N LEU A 68 6.75 -1.12 -20.45
CA LEU A 68 6.04 -1.40 -21.69
C LEU A 68 5.35 -0.11 -22.16
N SER A 69 5.75 0.40 -23.34
CA SER A 69 5.11 1.58 -23.92
C SER A 69 3.79 1.20 -24.59
N LEU A 70 2.72 1.90 -24.24
CA LEU A 70 1.40 1.74 -24.83
C LEU A 70 1.27 2.71 -26.02
N ASN A 71 1.65 2.24 -27.23
CA ASN A 71 1.62 3.07 -28.45
C ASN A 71 0.25 2.97 -29.14
N LYS A 72 -0.80 3.44 -28.45
CA LYS A 72 -2.15 3.55 -29.04
C LYS A 72 -2.45 4.98 -29.44
N GLU A 73 -3.29 5.15 -30.45
CA GLU A 73 -3.75 6.46 -30.89
C GLU A 73 -4.46 7.19 -29.72
N GLY A 74 -4.01 8.41 -29.41
CA GLY A 74 -4.51 9.19 -28.25
C GLY A 74 -3.87 8.85 -26.90
N GLU A 75 -3.05 7.79 -26.80
CA GLU A 75 -2.38 7.34 -25.57
C GLU A 75 -0.86 7.48 -25.64
N ARG A 76 -0.40 8.54 -26.30
CA ARG A 76 1.04 8.81 -26.43
C ARG A 76 1.67 9.03 -25.06
N PHE A 77 2.81 8.37 -24.82
CA PHE A 77 3.56 8.40 -23.56
C PHE A 77 2.84 7.72 -22.37
N TRP A 78 1.84 6.88 -22.62
CA TRP A 78 1.34 5.99 -21.61
C TRP A 78 2.26 4.77 -21.50
N ILE A 79 2.53 4.34 -20.28
CA ILE A 79 3.41 3.21 -20.00
C ILE A 79 2.84 2.30 -18.93
N ASP A 80 3.17 1.03 -19.03
CA ASP A 80 3.00 0.06 -17.95
C ASP A 80 4.37 -0.25 -17.35
N ILE A 81 4.52 -0.05 -16.05
CA ILE A 81 5.69 -0.45 -15.28
C ILE A 81 5.37 -1.81 -14.66
N VAL A 82 5.97 -2.86 -15.19
CA VAL A 82 5.67 -4.25 -14.82
C VAL A 82 6.75 -4.80 -13.91
N TYR A 83 6.35 -5.40 -12.81
CA TYR A 83 7.20 -6.15 -11.87
C TYR A 83 6.91 -7.65 -12.01
N PRO A 84 7.61 -8.38 -12.89
CA PRO A 84 7.27 -9.78 -13.17
C PRO A 84 7.37 -10.69 -11.94
N ALA A 85 8.41 -10.49 -11.11
CA ALA A 85 8.63 -11.27 -9.89
C ALA A 85 7.54 -11.09 -8.83
N LEU A 86 6.83 -9.94 -8.86
CA LEU A 86 5.78 -9.58 -7.89
C LEU A 86 4.37 -9.68 -8.48
N ASN A 87 4.26 -10.10 -9.76
CA ASN A 87 2.98 -10.14 -10.49
C ASN A 87 2.17 -8.83 -10.36
N THR A 88 2.88 -7.70 -10.44
CA THR A 88 2.33 -6.36 -10.18
C THR A 88 2.64 -5.44 -11.36
N THR A 89 1.69 -4.56 -11.67
CA THR A 89 1.82 -3.56 -12.74
C THR A 89 1.40 -2.20 -12.23
N ILE A 90 2.15 -1.16 -12.57
CA ILE A 90 1.75 0.24 -12.39
C ILE A 90 1.33 0.76 -13.77
N HIS A 91 0.03 0.96 -13.96
CA HIS A 91 -0.48 1.60 -15.17
C HIS A 91 -0.32 3.10 -15.07
N CYS A 92 0.49 3.68 -15.94
CA CYS A 92 0.78 5.10 -15.97
C CYS A 92 0.19 5.76 -17.21
N SER A 93 -0.50 6.86 -17.03
CA SER A 93 -1.05 7.67 -18.10
C SER A 93 -0.50 9.10 -18.05
N TYR A 94 -0.16 9.62 -19.21
CA TYR A 94 0.26 11.01 -19.38
C TYR A 94 -0.75 11.77 -20.25
N LYS A 95 -1.05 13.01 -19.85
CA LYS A 95 -1.86 13.93 -20.65
C LYS A 95 -1.24 15.32 -20.63
N PRO A 96 -1.11 15.99 -21.77
CA PRO A 96 -0.74 17.40 -21.79
C PRO A 96 -1.88 18.24 -21.19
N VAL A 97 -1.52 19.28 -20.43
CA VAL A 97 -2.46 20.24 -19.87
C VAL A 97 -2.61 21.42 -20.82
N HIS A 98 -3.85 21.76 -21.18
CA HIS A 98 -4.21 22.89 -22.04
C HIS A 98 -5.28 23.74 -21.35
N GLY A 99 -5.00 24.22 -20.13
CA GLY A 99 -5.95 24.95 -19.31
C GLY A 99 -7.06 24.08 -18.69
N ASN A 100 -6.99 22.77 -18.84
CA ASN A 100 -7.99 21.79 -18.41
C ASN A 100 -7.58 20.98 -17.17
N LEU A 101 -6.57 21.44 -16.43
CA LEU A 101 -6.05 20.72 -15.25
C LEU A 101 -7.14 20.34 -14.25
N ARG A 102 -8.07 21.26 -13.97
CA ARG A 102 -9.18 20.99 -13.04
C ARG A 102 -10.04 19.82 -13.49
N THR A 103 -10.31 19.69 -14.78
CA THR A 103 -11.05 18.56 -15.34
C THR A 103 -10.27 17.26 -15.20
N LEU A 104 -8.98 17.26 -15.60
CA LEU A 104 -8.11 16.09 -15.48
C LEU A 104 -7.98 15.60 -14.02
N ALA A 105 -7.81 16.54 -13.08
CA ALA A 105 -7.73 16.23 -11.66
C ALA A 105 -9.05 15.67 -11.11
N ARG A 106 -10.19 16.26 -11.47
CA ARG A 106 -11.52 15.75 -11.09
C ARG A 106 -11.74 14.34 -11.62
N ASP A 107 -11.50 14.11 -12.90
CA ASP A 107 -11.70 12.80 -13.54
C ASP A 107 -10.80 11.73 -12.89
N ALA A 108 -9.56 12.09 -12.55
CA ALA A 108 -8.66 11.21 -11.82
C ALA A 108 -9.17 10.90 -10.39
N GLN A 109 -9.68 11.91 -9.68
CA GLN A 109 -10.27 11.72 -8.34
C GLN A 109 -11.54 10.87 -8.41
N GLU A 110 -12.44 11.10 -9.35
CA GLU A 110 -13.64 10.28 -9.56
C GLU A 110 -13.27 8.81 -9.78
N PHE A 111 -12.22 8.55 -10.56
CA PHE A 111 -11.71 7.19 -10.74
C PHE A 111 -11.18 6.58 -9.45
N ILE A 112 -10.41 7.33 -8.65
CA ILE A 112 -9.88 6.86 -7.35
C ILE A 112 -11.04 6.53 -6.41
N PHE A 113 -12.02 7.44 -6.29
CA PHE A 113 -13.15 7.28 -5.38
C PHE A 113 -14.22 6.30 -5.89
N SER A 114 -14.20 5.91 -7.17
CA SER A 114 -15.07 4.81 -7.66
C SER A 114 -14.79 3.48 -6.94
N HIS A 115 -13.59 3.31 -6.39
CA HIS A 115 -13.21 2.16 -5.55
C HIS A 115 -13.61 2.29 -4.08
N SER A 116 -14.20 3.42 -3.66
CA SER A 116 -14.54 3.69 -2.25
C SER A 116 -15.57 2.72 -1.65
N THR A 117 -16.37 2.08 -2.47
CA THR A 117 -17.33 1.04 -2.02
C THR A 117 -16.67 -0.21 -1.47
N ILE A 118 -15.41 -0.47 -1.85
CA ILE A 118 -14.63 -1.65 -1.46
C ILE A 118 -13.54 -1.26 -0.46
N ALA A 119 -13.03 -0.03 -0.55
CA ALA A 119 -11.99 0.48 0.34
C ALA A 119 -12.57 0.79 1.73
N SER A 120 -11.89 0.37 2.78
CA SER A 120 -12.22 0.72 4.17
C SER A 120 -11.79 2.15 4.53
N ALA A 121 -10.77 2.67 3.87
CA ALA A 121 -10.26 4.05 3.97
C ALA A 121 -9.44 4.41 2.73
N ILE A 122 -9.39 5.71 2.40
CA ILE A 122 -8.57 6.25 1.30
C ILE A 122 -7.77 7.46 1.82
N PRO A 123 -6.76 7.25 2.68
CA PRO A 123 -5.87 8.32 3.08
C PRO A 123 -5.10 8.87 1.87
N SER A 124 -4.88 10.18 1.88
CA SER A 124 -4.12 10.87 0.86
C SER A 124 -3.00 11.70 1.48
N GLN A 125 -1.91 11.82 0.76
CA GLN A 125 -0.76 12.64 1.12
C GLN A 125 -0.42 13.57 -0.04
N GLU A 126 -0.38 14.88 0.25
CA GLU A 126 0.11 15.87 -0.71
C GLU A 126 1.62 15.69 -0.92
N PHE A 127 2.04 15.90 -2.14
CA PHE A 127 3.43 15.82 -2.57
C PHE A 127 3.83 17.12 -3.27
N ALA A 128 5.00 17.65 -2.92
CA ALA A 128 5.56 18.82 -3.56
C ALA A 128 7.09 18.71 -3.66
N HIS A 129 7.60 18.87 -4.88
CA HIS A 129 9.02 19.01 -5.18
C HIS A 129 9.25 20.28 -6.01
N PRO A 130 9.31 21.45 -5.35
CA PRO A 130 9.32 22.75 -6.04
C PRO A 130 10.50 22.96 -6.98
N GLU A 131 11.67 22.38 -6.68
CA GLU A 131 12.88 22.49 -7.52
C GLU A 131 12.69 21.90 -8.92
N HIS A 132 11.78 20.94 -9.06
CA HIS A 132 11.44 20.30 -10.34
C HIS A 132 10.04 20.66 -10.83
N ASN A 133 9.33 21.58 -10.16
CA ASN A 133 7.94 21.94 -10.44
C ASN A 133 7.02 20.72 -10.46
N VAL A 134 7.22 19.76 -9.55
CA VAL A 134 6.39 18.57 -9.43
C VAL A 134 5.53 18.66 -8.20
N TYR A 135 4.23 18.65 -8.41
CA TYR A 135 3.20 18.69 -7.38
C TYR A 135 2.21 17.55 -7.58
N GLY A 136 1.59 17.05 -6.52
CA GLY A 136 0.64 15.98 -6.70
C GLY A 136 0.04 15.44 -5.42
N VAL A 137 -0.62 14.32 -5.53
CA VAL A 137 -1.25 13.62 -4.41
C VAL A 137 -0.99 12.12 -4.57
N TYR A 138 -0.62 11.50 -3.47
CA TYR A 138 -0.48 10.07 -3.30
C TYR A 138 -1.66 9.54 -2.49
N TYR A 139 -2.28 8.45 -2.94
CA TYR A 139 -3.44 7.82 -2.30
C TYR A 139 -3.12 6.37 -1.95
N GLU A 140 -3.48 5.97 -0.74
CA GLU A 140 -3.49 4.55 -0.34
C GLU A 140 -4.94 4.09 -0.14
N LEU A 141 -5.35 3.04 -0.82
CA LEU A 141 -6.66 2.46 -0.69
C LEU A 141 -6.58 1.23 0.20
N HIS A 142 -7.03 1.35 1.44
CA HIS A 142 -7.01 0.27 2.41
C HIS A 142 -8.17 -0.70 2.17
N GLY A 143 -7.95 -1.97 2.49
CA GLY A 143 -8.91 -3.05 2.27
C GLY A 143 -8.55 -3.91 1.05
N ASN A 144 -9.46 -4.79 0.66
CA ASN A 144 -9.23 -5.72 -0.45
C ASN A 144 -9.53 -5.07 -1.82
N THR A 145 -8.86 -3.95 -2.10
CA THR A 145 -9.01 -3.19 -3.34
C THR A 145 -8.10 -3.75 -4.43
N ALA A 146 -8.55 -3.66 -5.69
CA ALA A 146 -7.74 -4.08 -6.85
C ALA A 146 -6.56 -3.13 -7.10
N SER A 147 -6.69 -1.85 -6.72
CA SER A 147 -5.66 -0.82 -6.90
C SER A 147 -5.35 -0.14 -5.57
N PRO A 148 -4.43 -0.71 -4.77
CA PRO A 148 -4.16 -0.24 -3.40
C PRO A 148 -3.39 1.08 -3.35
N ILE A 149 -2.68 1.44 -4.43
CA ILE A 149 -1.87 2.66 -4.50
C ILE A 149 -2.19 3.38 -5.79
N GLN A 150 -2.45 4.68 -5.70
CA GLN A 150 -2.63 5.56 -6.84
C GLN A 150 -1.96 6.91 -6.58
N PHE A 151 -1.52 7.57 -7.63
CA PHE A 151 -0.91 8.90 -7.51
C PHE A 151 -1.17 9.75 -8.74
N ILE A 152 -1.07 11.07 -8.52
CA ILE A 152 -1.22 12.10 -9.55
C ILE A 152 -0.06 13.06 -9.39
N LEU A 153 0.60 13.41 -10.50
CA LEU A 153 1.67 14.40 -10.55
C LEU A 153 1.39 15.42 -11.65
N THR A 154 1.74 16.68 -11.43
CA THR A 154 1.56 17.78 -12.40
C THR A 154 2.56 18.90 -12.11
N ASP A 155 2.87 19.70 -13.13
CA ASP A 155 3.52 21.00 -12.98
C ASP A 155 2.53 22.16 -12.90
N SER A 156 1.23 21.83 -12.91
CA SER A 156 0.09 22.76 -12.92
C SER A 156 -0.11 23.54 -14.23
N ILE A 157 0.78 23.40 -15.23
CA ILE A 157 0.79 24.23 -16.46
C ILE A 157 0.68 23.37 -17.71
N GLY A 158 1.56 22.38 -17.90
CA GLY A 158 1.70 21.64 -19.15
C GLY A 158 1.62 20.14 -19.02
N HIS A 159 1.82 19.59 -17.82
CA HIS A 159 2.00 18.17 -17.63
C HIS A 159 1.03 17.61 -16.59
N PHE A 160 0.42 16.46 -16.89
CA PHE A 160 -0.39 15.69 -15.98
C PHE A 160 -0.04 14.19 -16.14
N PHE A 161 0.45 13.59 -15.07
CA PHE A 161 0.84 12.19 -15.02
C PHE A 161 0.10 11.49 -13.89
N ARG A 162 -0.41 10.31 -14.15
CA ARG A 162 -1.15 9.51 -13.18
C ARG A 162 -0.66 8.08 -13.20
N GLY A 163 -0.54 7.45 -12.03
CA GLY A 163 -0.25 6.04 -11.88
C GLY A 163 -1.24 5.32 -10.99
N SER A 164 -1.51 4.05 -11.31
CA SER A 164 -2.38 3.15 -10.53
C SER A 164 -1.73 1.77 -10.46
N VAL A 165 -1.53 1.27 -9.24
CA VAL A 165 -0.90 -0.04 -8.99
C VAL A 165 -1.95 -1.13 -8.99
N TYR A 166 -1.69 -2.21 -9.71
CA TYR A 166 -2.52 -3.43 -9.74
C TYR A 166 -1.67 -4.66 -9.47
N CYS A 167 -2.09 -5.48 -8.51
CA CYS A 167 -1.55 -6.83 -8.34
C CYS A 167 -2.45 -7.81 -9.10
N ASN A 168 -1.88 -8.60 -10.02
CA ASN A 168 -2.61 -9.58 -10.84
C ASN A 168 -2.93 -10.85 -10.03
N THR A 169 -3.57 -10.67 -8.88
CA THR A 169 -3.98 -11.73 -7.97
C THR A 169 -5.24 -11.31 -7.21
N ILE A 170 -5.88 -12.24 -6.53
CA ILE A 170 -7.06 -11.92 -5.72
C ILE A 170 -6.64 -10.94 -4.61
N PRO A 171 -7.32 -9.77 -4.51
CA PRO A 171 -6.98 -8.77 -3.52
C PRO A 171 -7.10 -9.34 -2.09
N ASN A 172 -6.00 -9.30 -1.36
CA ASN A 172 -5.93 -9.66 0.06
C ASN A 172 -4.85 -8.80 0.70
N GLN A 173 -5.25 -7.75 1.41
CA GLN A 173 -4.35 -6.75 1.97
C GLN A 173 -3.27 -7.37 2.86
N ASP A 174 -3.63 -8.33 3.71
CA ASP A 174 -2.70 -8.92 4.67
C ASP A 174 -1.65 -9.79 3.98
N SER A 175 -2.07 -10.62 3.01
CA SER A 175 -1.16 -11.50 2.27
C SER A 175 -0.23 -10.76 1.34
N LEU A 176 -0.68 -9.64 0.77
CA LEU A 176 0.06 -8.83 -0.19
C LEU A 176 0.83 -7.67 0.45
N ALA A 177 0.74 -7.49 1.77
CA ALA A 177 1.40 -6.41 2.49
C ALA A 177 2.90 -6.26 2.14
N PRO A 178 3.73 -7.32 2.05
CA PRO A 178 5.13 -7.17 1.66
C PRO A 178 5.32 -6.63 0.24
N ILE A 179 4.44 -7.01 -0.71
CA ILE A 179 4.46 -6.49 -2.09
C ILE A 179 4.06 -5.01 -2.07
N TYR A 180 2.99 -4.66 -1.34
CA TYR A 180 2.54 -3.28 -1.24
C TYR A 180 3.59 -2.37 -0.62
N ASP A 181 4.32 -2.85 0.41
CA ASP A 181 5.41 -2.10 1.03
C ASP A 181 6.56 -1.83 0.05
N TYR A 182 6.94 -2.84 -0.71
CA TYR A 182 7.96 -2.73 -1.76
C TYR A 182 7.54 -1.72 -2.84
N ILE A 183 6.37 -1.90 -3.43
CA ILE A 183 5.86 -1.05 -4.50
C ILE A 183 5.61 0.39 -4.00
N ARG A 184 5.18 0.57 -2.74
CA ARG A 184 5.06 1.90 -2.12
C ARG A 184 6.39 2.65 -2.12
N HIS A 185 7.48 1.97 -1.79
CA HIS A 185 8.81 2.57 -1.82
C HIS A 185 9.21 2.96 -3.25
N ASP A 186 8.97 2.09 -4.22
CA ASP A 186 9.29 2.34 -5.64
C ASP A 186 8.45 3.48 -6.22
N VAL A 187 7.15 3.55 -5.92
CA VAL A 187 6.28 4.66 -6.32
C VAL A 187 6.76 5.98 -5.72
N ARG A 188 7.14 6.01 -4.45
CA ARG A 188 7.70 7.21 -3.83
C ARG A 188 9.00 7.65 -4.49
N THR A 189 9.91 6.72 -4.78
CA THR A 189 11.16 7.00 -5.50
C THR A 189 10.88 7.58 -6.91
N LEU A 190 9.88 7.03 -7.62
CA LEU A 190 9.43 7.57 -8.90
C LEU A 190 8.94 9.01 -8.74
N MET A 191 8.04 9.28 -7.78
CA MET A 191 7.48 10.61 -7.54
C MET A 191 8.55 11.63 -7.15
N GLU A 192 9.46 11.27 -6.24
CA GLU A 192 10.54 12.13 -5.74
C GLU A 192 11.59 12.44 -6.82
N SER A 193 11.78 11.55 -7.77
CA SER A 193 12.74 11.72 -8.86
C SER A 193 12.14 12.26 -10.16
N MET A 194 10.83 12.50 -10.20
CA MET A 194 10.13 12.99 -11.38
C MET A 194 10.69 14.34 -11.86
N LYS A 195 10.89 14.43 -13.17
CA LYS A 195 11.30 15.66 -13.87
C LYS A 195 10.51 15.77 -15.17
N TRP A 196 10.01 16.97 -15.45
CA TRP A 196 9.41 17.29 -16.74
C TRP A 196 10.50 17.65 -17.76
N GLN A 197 10.26 17.33 -19.04
CA GLN A 197 11.19 17.56 -20.17
C GLN A 197 10.52 18.34 -21.30
#